data_2fe33f11c62f9edffa0f6fd70e39f002
#
_entry.id   2fe33f11c62f9edffa0f6fd70e39f002
#
_cell.length_a   1.000
_cell.length_b   1.000
_cell.length_c   1.000
_cell.angle_alpha   90.00
_cell.angle_beta   90.00
_cell.angle_gamma   90.00
#
_symmetry.space_group_name_H-M   'P 1'
#
loop_
_entity.id
_entity.type
_entity.pdbx_description
1 polymer ?
#
loop_
_entity_poly.entity_id
_entity_poly.type
_entity_poly.pdbx_seq_one_letter_code
_entity_poly.pdbx_strand_id
1 'polypeptide(L)'
;METEAPQYEETEAPTYEETEAPQYEETEAPQTEAPASSAGMAIVNFATQFVGNPYVWGGTSLTNGADCSGFTQSVFANFGISIPRTAAAQASSGTPVDLSEIQAGDLLFYYGDSGIGHVTIYMGNGQVVHASNASTGITISDYGYRTPCSARRYW
;
A
#
# COMPACT_ATOMS: atom_id res chain seq x y z
N MET A 1 -4.20 -1.33 29.58
CA MET A 1 -4.12 -1.00 28.56
C MET A 1 -3.48 -0.85 27.99
N GLU A 2 -3.55 -1.08 28.08
CA GLU A 2 -3.28 -1.00 26.99
C GLU A 2 -2.46 -0.89 26.60
N THR A 3 -2.70 -1.20 27.54
CA THR A 3 -2.29 -0.99 26.65
C THR A 3 -1.47 -0.97 26.13
N GLU A 4 -1.58 -1.08 25.98
CA GLU A 4 -1.14 -1.05 24.90
C GLU A 4 -0.39 -0.95 24.30
N ALA A 5 -0.65 -1.23 25.30
CA ALA A 5 -0.32 -1.12 24.23
C ALA A 5 0.60 -1.03 23.93
N PRO A 6 0.47 -1.04 24.39
CA PRO A 6 1.03 -0.94 23.47
C PRO A 6 1.88 -1.17 23.12
N GLN A 7 1.30 -1.22 22.90
CA GLN A 7 1.70 -1.37 22.03
C GLN A 7 2.41 -1.50 21.43
N TYR A 8 1.89 -1.65 21.80
CA TYR A 8 2.41 -1.76 20.78
C TYR A 8 3.27 -2.08 20.80
N GLU A 9 2.83 -2.05 21.07
CA GLU A 9 3.26 -2.26 20.45
C GLU A 9 3.92 -2.58 20.15
N GLU A 10 3.54 -2.61 20.66
CA GLU A 10 3.86 -2.90 19.95
C GLU A 10 4.57 -3.19 19.78
N THR A 11 4.33 -3.46 20.59
CA THR A 11 4.64 -3.66 19.92
C THR A 11 5.33 -4.05 19.75
N GLU A 12 4.80 -3.99 19.81
CA GLU A 12 5.06 -4.34 19.17
C GLU A 12 5.64 -4.69 19.00
N ALA A 13 5.44 -4.96 20.10
CA ALA A 13 5.53 -5.14 19.47
C ALA A 13 6.26 -5.61 19.38
N PRO A 14 6.22 -5.70 19.71
CA PRO A 14 6.55 -6.05 19.13
C PRO A 14 7.14 -6.70 19.05
N THR A 15 6.56 -6.71 19.06
CA THR A 15 6.66 -7.13 18.51
C THR A 15 7.24 -7.88 18.38
N TYR A 16 6.86 -7.88 18.76
CA TYR A 16 7.00 -8.28 18.22
C TYR A 16 7.60 -9.09 18.43
N GLU A 17 7.19 -9.03 18.69
CA GLU A 17 7.22 -9.41 18.51
C GLU A 17 7.49 -9.97 18.37
N GLU A 18 7.32 -10.14 18.84
CA GLU A 18 7.22 -10.35 18.50
C GLU A 18 7.51 -10.76 18.55
N THR A 19 7.56 -11.48 19.26
CA THR A 19 7.40 -11.49 18.99
C THR A 19 7.41 -11.69 19.00
N GLU A 20 6.85 -11.40 19.21
CA GLU A 20 6.44 -11.20 18.97
C GLU A 20 6.15 -11.05 18.92
N ALA A 21 6.15 -11.84 19.98
CA ALA A 21 5.52 -11.30 19.52
C ALA A 21 5.31 -11.13 19.57
N PRO A 22 5.00 -11.10 20.04
CA PRO A 22 4.47 -10.63 19.63
C PRO A 22 4.38 -10.34 19.69
N GLN A 23 3.80 -10.34 19.69
CA GLN A 23 3.44 -9.72 19.12
C GLN A 23 2.99 -9.22 19.12
N TYR A 24 2.58 -9.38 19.46
CA TYR A 24 2.14 -8.53 18.88
C TYR A 24 1.60 -8.30 19.21
N GLU A 25 0.88 -8.12 19.73
CA GLU A 25 0.38 -7.59 19.44
C GLU A 25 -0.18 -7.07 19.54
N GLU A 26 -0.88 -6.93 19.64
CA GLU A 26 -1.28 -6.19 19.20
C GLU A 26 -2.00 -5.74 19.56
N THR A 27 -2.89 -5.46 19.79
CA THR A 27 -3.73 -4.85 19.92
C THR A 27 -4.07 -3.78 20.12
N GLU A 28 -5.19 -3.64 20.57
CA GLU A 28 -5.18 -2.35 20.38
C GLU A 28 -6.40 -1.51 20.30
N ALA A 29 -6.62 -0.35 20.55
CA ALA A 29 -7.71 0.54 20.26
C ALA A 29 -8.53 0.08 19.07
N PRO A 30 -9.82 0.40 18.98
CA PRO A 30 -10.59 0.05 17.79
C PRO A 30 -9.94 0.61 16.55
N GLN A 31 -9.82 -0.20 15.54
CA GLN A 31 -9.19 0.19 14.30
C GLN A 31 -10.15 0.02 13.17
N THR A 32 -10.06 0.90 12.19
CA THR A 32 -10.85 0.78 10.98
C THR A 32 -10.19 -0.17 9.99
N GLU A 33 -8.92 -0.51 10.22
CA GLU A 33 -8.21 -1.42 9.34
C GLU A 33 -7.83 -2.69 10.08
N ALA A 34 -7.67 -3.77 9.33
CA ALA A 34 -7.23 -5.04 9.88
C ALA A 34 -5.76 -4.98 10.30
N PRO A 35 -5.33 -5.89 11.18
CA PRO A 35 -3.91 -5.95 11.55
C PRO A 35 -3.03 -6.19 10.34
N ALA A 36 -1.86 -5.56 10.33
CA ALA A 36 -0.91 -5.69 9.24
C ALA A 36 -0.39 -7.13 9.17
N SER A 37 -0.26 -7.67 7.96
CA SER A 37 0.39 -8.94 7.73
C SER A 37 1.85 -8.72 7.37
N SER A 38 2.68 -9.75 7.57
CA SER A 38 4.09 -9.65 7.19
C SER A 38 4.25 -9.54 5.67
N ALA A 39 3.39 -10.18 4.89
CA ALA A 39 3.46 -10.09 3.43
C ALA A 39 3.14 -8.67 2.96
N GLY A 40 2.07 -8.07 3.50
CA GLY A 40 1.72 -6.70 3.14
C GLY A 40 2.79 -5.70 3.55
N MET A 41 3.36 -5.86 4.73
CA MET A 41 4.43 -4.97 5.20
C MET A 41 5.69 -5.11 4.36
N ALA A 42 6.03 -6.32 3.90
CA ALA A 42 7.18 -6.50 3.03
C ALA A 42 7.00 -5.72 1.72
N ILE A 43 5.80 -5.73 1.17
CA ILE A 43 5.49 -4.96 -0.04
C ILE A 43 5.68 -3.46 0.22
N VAL A 44 5.15 -2.95 1.32
CA VAL A 44 5.28 -1.53 1.67
C VAL A 44 6.75 -1.16 1.87
N ASN A 45 7.48 -1.97 2.62
CA ASN A 45 8.89 -1.68 2.90
C ASN A 45 9.74 -1.67 1.63
N PHE A 46 9.43 -2.54 0.69
CA PHE A 46 10.11 -2.53 -0.60
C PHE A 46 9.74 -1.28 -1.40
N ALA A 47 8.45 -0.98 -1.49
CA ALA A 47 7.95 0.14 -2.30
C ALA A 47 8.50 1.49 -1.83
N THR A 48 8.59 1.70 -0.53
CA THR A 48 9.02 2.99 0.03
C THR A 48 10.49 3.29 -0.22
N GLN A 49 11.30 2.31 -0.59
CA GLN A 49 12.70 2.54 -0.96
C GLN A 49 12.86 3.43 -2.19
N PHE A 50 11.81 3.52 -3.01
CA PHE A 50 11.88 4.22 -4.29
C PHE A 50 11.30 5.63 -4.24
N VAL A 51 10.89 6.10 -3.07
CA VAL A 51 10.40 7.47 -2.88
C VAL A 51 11.50 8.45 -3.33
N GLY A 52 11.09 9.41 -4.15
CA GLY A 52 12.02 10.38 -4.75
C GLY A 52 12.41 10.05 -6.18
N ASN A 53 12.17 8.83 -6.65
CA ASN A 53 12.49 8.45 -8.03
C ASN A 53 11.43 8.98 -8.99
N PRO A 54 11.77 9.12 -10.28
CA PRO A 54 10.91 9.86 -11.19
C PRO A 54 9.64 9.15 -11.61
N TYR A 55 8.65 9.94 -11.95
CA TYR A 55 7.44 9.49 -12.64
C TYR A 55 7.66 9.64 -14.15
N VAL A 56 7.36 8.59 -14.91
CA VAL A 56 7.38 8.65 -16.38
C VAL A 56 6.12 7.96 -16.91
N TRP A 57 5.34 8.68 -17.71
CA TRP A 57 4.14 8.12 -18.32
C TRP A 57 4.50 6.86 -19.14
N GLY A 58 3.80 5.78 -18.87
CA GLY A 58 4.07 4.51 -19.55
C GLY A 58 5.26 3.75 -19.00
N GLY A 59 5.97 4.31 -18.00
CA GLY A 59 7.16 3.69 -17.44
C GLY A 59 6.85 2.61 -16.43
N THR A 60 7.79 1.66 -16.31
CA THR A 60 7.71 0.56 -15.35
C THR A 60 9.00 0.39 -14.55
N SER A 61 9.92 1.35 -14.65
CA SER A 61 11.19 1.26 -13.94
C SER A 61 11.09 1.92 -12.57
N LEU A 62 11.40 1.17 -11.52
CA LEU A 62 11.34 1.69 -10.16
C LEU A 62 12.42 2.75 -9.91
N THR A 63 13.46 2.78 -10.72
CA THR A 63 14.59 3.71 -10.55
C THR A 63 14.61 4.81 -11.60
N ASN A 64 14.21 4.50 -12.84
CA ASN A 64 14.36 5.44 -13.96
C ASN A 64 13.06 6.08 -14.41
N GLY A 65 11.94 5.62 -13.88
CA GLY A 65 10.65 6.23 -14.15
C GLY A 65 9.53 5.22 -14.30
N ALA A 66 8.47 5.42 -13.54
CA ALA A 66 7.28 4.59 -13.57
C ALA A 66 6.04 5.46 -13.46
N ASP A 67 4.95 5.06 -14.11
CA ASP A 67 3.66 5.68 -13.82
C ASP A 67 3.00 4.93 -12.66
N CYS A 68 1.78 5.31 -12.28
CA CYS A 68 1.15 4.78 -11.07
C CYS A 68 0.99 3.27 -11.11
N SER A 69 0.49 2.74 -12.21
CA SER A 69 0.26 1.30 -12.36
C SER A 69 1.53 0.55 -12.71
N GLY A 70 2.48 1.20 -13.37
CA GLY A 70 3.81 0.62 -13.61
C GLY A 70 4.60 0.46 -12.32
N PHE A 71 4.47 1.41 -11.42
CA PHE A 71 5.07 1.33 -10.09
C PHE A 71 4.52 0.13 -9.32
N THR A 72 3.20 0.01 -9.21
CA THR A 72 2.59 -1.12 -8.50
C THR A 72 2.92 -2.44 -9.17
N GLN A 73 2.86 -2.49 -10.50
CA GLN A 73 3.19 -3.72 -11.22
C GLN A 73 4.61 -4.18 -10.92
N SER A 74 5.57 -3.26 -10.94
CA SER A 74 6.98 -3.59 -10.72
C SER A 74 7.28 -3.93 -9.26
N VAL A 75 6.63 -3.27 -8.32
CA VAL A 75 6.76 -3.61 -6.90
C VAL A 75 6.29 -5.05 -6.66
N PHE A 76 5.11 -5.39 -7.16
CA PHE A 76 4.55 -6.73 -6.94
C PHE A 76 5.36 -7.81 -7.67
N ALA A 77 5.91 -7.47 -8.85
CA ALA A 77 6.77 -8.41 -9.58
C ALA A 77 7.98 -8.82 -8.77
N ASN A 78 8.50 -7.94 -7.93
CA ASN A 78 9.62 -8.27 -7.05
C ASN A 78 9.30 -9.42 -6.09
N PHE A 79 8.02 -9.62 -5.81
CA PHE A 79 7.55 -10.69 -4.91
C PHE A 79 6.98 -11.88 -5.67
N GLY A 80 7.18 -11.92 -7.00
CA GLY A 80 6.66 -13.01 -7.82
C GLY A 80 5.17 -12.91 -8.07
N ILE A 81 4.56 -11.74 -7.84
CA ILE A 81 3.14 -11.53 -8.02
C ILE A 81 2.92 -10.75 -9.31
N SER A 82 2.23 -11.38 -10.27
CA SER A 82 1.93 -10.75 -11.55
C SER A 82 0.59 -10.05 -11.46
N ILE A 83 0.57 -8.74 -11.75
CA ILE A 83 -0.68 -7.97 -11.76
C ILE A 83 -0.81 -7.26 -13.11
N PRO A 84 -2.05 -6.88 -13.51
CA PRO A 84 -2.25 -6.22 -14.80
C PRO A 84 -1.50 -4.88 -14.91
N ARG A 85 -1.32 -4.42 -16.14
CA ARG A 85 -0.51 -3.23 -16.41
C ARG A 85 -1.19 -1.92 -16.06
N THR A 86 -2.51 -1.80 -16.22
CA THR A 86 -3.19 -0.53 -16.03
C THR A 86 -3.92 -0.47 -14.71
N ALA A 87 -4.14 0.74 -14.20
CA ALA A 87 -4.86 0.92 -12.94
C ALA A 87 -6.27 0.33 -13.02
N ALA A 88 -6.98 0.56 -14.12
CA ALA A 88 -8.34 0.04 -14.29
C ALA A 88 -8.35 -1.49 -14.29
N ALA A 89 -7.38 -2.12 -14.96
CA ALA A 89 -7.30 -3.58 -14.98
C ALA A 89 -6.90 -4.15 -13.61
N GLN A 90 -6.01 -3.46 -12.90
CA GLN A 90 -5.64 -3.86 -11.53
C GLN A 90 -6.86 -3.78 -10.60
N ALA A 91 -7.73 -2.80 -10.80
CA ALA A 91 -8.94 -2.65 -10.00
C ALA A 91 -9.99 -3.73 -10.30
N SER A 92 -9.85 -4.45 -11.41
CA SER A 92 -10.81 -5.46 -11.84
C SER A 92 -10.34 -6.88 -11.54
N SER A 93 -9.18 -7.05 -10.93
CA SER A 93 -8.58 -8.36 -10.64
C SER A 93 -8.17 -8.41 -9.17
N GLY A 94 -7.66 -9.57 -8.76
CA GLY A 94 -7.27 -9.77 -7.37
C GLY A 94 -8.48 -9.92 -6.46
N THR A 95 -8.24 -9.91 -5.16
CA THR A 95 -9.30 -10.05 -4.16
C THR A 95 -9.87 -8.69 -3.82
N PRO A 96 -11.19 -8.49 -3.96
CA PRO A 96 -11.80 -7.21 -3.55
C PRO A 96 -11.65 -7.04 -2.03
N VAL A 97 -11.37 -5.81 -1.62
CA VAL A 97 -11.23 -5.45 -0.20
C VAL A 97 -12.16 -4.28 0.07
N ASP A 98 -12.95 -4.39 1.13
CA ASP A 98 -13.78 -3.29 1.59
C ASP A 98 -12.86 -2.17 2.08
N LEU A 99 -13.20 -0.93 1.74
CA LEU A 99 -12.37 0.21 2.15
C LEU A 99 -12.27 0.36 3.67
N SER A 100 -13.20 -0.22 4.42
CA SER A 100 -13.13 -0.23 5.87
C SER A 100 -12.17 -1.31 6.41
N GLU A 101 -11.64 -2.17 5.55
CA GLU A 101 -10.81 -3.31 5.97
C GLU A 101 -9.47 -3.35 5.25
N ILE A 102 -9.02 -2.21 4.75
CA ILE A 102 -7.74 -2.14 4.04
C ILE A 102 -6.59 -2.42 4.99
N GLN A 103 -5.56 -3.07 4.45
CA GLN A 103 -4.33 -3.40 5.16
C GLN A 103 -3.13 -2.90 4.38
N ALA A 104 -2.01 -2.73 5.06
CA ALA A 104 -0.75 -2.41 4.40
C ALA A 104 -0.48 -3.40 3.26
N GLY A 105 -0.13 -2.89 2.10
CA GLY A 105 0.11 -3.68 0.90
C GLY A 105 -1.08 -3.80 -0.02
N ASP A 106 -2.26 -3.33 0.40
CA ASP A 106 -3.43 -3.30 -0.47
C ASP A 106 -3.30 -2.16 -1.49
N LEU A 107 -3.89 -2.37 -2.67
CA LEU A 107 -3.95 -1.34 -3.70
C LEU A 107 -5.23 -0.54 -3.52
N LEU A 108 -5.11 0.78 -3.51
CA LEU A 108 -6.25 1.70 -3.50
C LEU A 108 -6.38 2.38 -4.84
N PHE A 109 -7.61 2.51 -5.33
CA PHE A 109 -7.88 3.03 -6.67
C PHE A 109 -8.69 4.31 -6.57
N TYR A 110 -8.47 5.20 -7.53
CA TYR A 110 -9.08 6.53 -7.57
C TYR A 110 -9.57 6.81 -8.97
N TYR A 111 -10.71 7.51 -9.07
CA TYR A 111 -11.24 7.89 -10.37
C TYR A 111 -10.38 8.97 -11.02
N GLY A 112 -10.21 8.85 -12.32
CA GLY A 112 -9.71 9.89 -13.18
C GLY A 112 -10.85 10.41 -14.05
N ASP A 113 -10.48 11.00 -15.20
CA ASP A 113 -11.48 11.58 -16.09
C ASP A 113 -12.36 10.55 -16.78
N SER A 114 -11.85 9.33 -16.97
CA SER A 114 -12.52 8.28 -17.75
C SER A 114 -12.60 6.98 -16.97
N GLY A 115 -13.04 7.02 -15.74
CA GLY A 115 -13.08 5.85 -14.88
C GLY A 115 -11.86 5.79 -13.99
N ILE A 116 -11.47 4.59 -13.56
CA ILE A 116 -10.30 4.45 -12.68
C ILE A 116 -9.05 4.86 -13.42
N GLY A 117 -8.35 5.86 -12.87
CA GLY A 117 -7.17 6.45 -13.50
C GLY A 117 -5.94 6.50 -12.62
N HIS A 118 -6.04 6.06 -11.36
CA HIS A 118 -4.89 6.11 -10.46
C HIS A 118 -4.93 4.97 -9.47
N VAL A 119 -3.74 4.53 -9.06
CA VAL A 119 -3.56 3.45 -8.09
C VAL A 119 -2.41 3.78 -7.14
N THR A 120 -2.57 3.39 -5.88
CA THR A 120 -1.58 3.59 -4.83
C THR A 120 -1.42 2.31 -4.03
N ILE A 121 -0.34 2.22 -3.24
CA ILE A 121 -0.14 1.13 -2.28
C ILE A 121 -0.39 1.69 -0.88
N TYR A 122 -1.36 1.11 -0.17
CA TYR A 122 -1.66 1.54 1.20
C TYR A 122 -0.53 1.11 2.14
N MET A 123 -0.11 2.02 3.01
CA MET A 123 1.03 1.78 3.90
C MET A 123 0.62 1.28 5.29
N GLY A 124 -0.66 1.33 5.62
CA GLY A 124 -1.18 0.81 6.87
C GLY A 124 -1.38 1.85 7.97
N ASN A 125 -1.01 3.09 7.73
CA ASN A 125 -1.09 4.15 8.76
C ASN A 125 -1.82 5.38 8.25
N GLY A 126 -2.76 5.20 7.33
CA GLY A 126 -3.50 6.30 6.73
C GLY A 126 -2.77 6.95 5.57
N GLN A 127 -1.64 6.39 5.15
CA GLN A 127 -0.83 6.92 4.07
C GLN A 127 -0.70 5.93 2.93
N VAL A 128 -0.37 6.46 1.76
CA VAL A 128 -0.11 5.64 0.56
C VAL A 128 1.23 6.03 -0.03
N VAL A 129 1.88 5.07 -0.70
CA VAL A 129 3.05 5.33 -1.52
C VAL A 129 2.65 5.10 -2.98
N HIS A 130 3.02 6.03 -3.87
CA HIS A 130 2.58 5.96 -5.26
C HIS A 130 3.45 6.81 -6.17
N ALA A 131 3.47 6.46 -7.45
CA ALA A 131 4.04 7.31 -8.48
C ALA A 131 2.95 8.32 -8.87
N SER A 132 3.06 9.55 -8.40
CA SER A 132 1.97 10.51 -8.43
C SER A 132 1.89 11.28 -9.74
N ASN A 133 2.93 12.06 -10.05
CA ASN A 133 2.98 12.84 -11.28
C ASN A 133 4.42 13.25 -11.54
N ALA A 134 4.65 13.92 -12.69
CA ALA A 134 5.99 14.29 -13.12
C ALA A 134 6.69 15.26 -12.15
N SER A 135 5.92 16.06 -11.42
CA SER A 135 6.50 17.03 -10.49
C SER A 135 6.98 16.39 -9.19
N THR A 136 6.27 15.39 -8.70
CA THR A 136 6.57 14.77 -7.40
C THR A 136 7.29 13.44 -7.52
N GLY A 137 7.13 12.74 -8.63
CA GLY A 137 7.64 11.37 -8.76
C GLY A 137 6.93 10.41 -7.81
N ILE A 138 7.68 9.45 -7.33
CA ILE A 138 7.21 8.50 -6.33
C ILE A 138 7.25 9.21 -4.97
N THR A 139 6.11 9.23 -4.28
CA THR A 139 5.94 10.02 -3.06
C THR A 139 4.96 9.34 -2.11
N ILE A 140 4.89 9.86 -0.90
CA ILE A 140 3.95 9.42 0.12
C ILE A 140 2.90 10.51 0.29
N SER A 141 1.63 10.11 0.33
CA SER A 141 0.50 11.02 0.50
C SER A 141 -0.46 10.45 1.54
N ASP A 142 -1.36 11.28 2.06
CA ASP A 142 -2.49 10.79 2.84
C ASP A 142 -3.42 9.99 1.91
N TYR A 143 -3.95 8.86 2.37
CA TYR A 143 -4.77 8.02 1.50
C TYR A 143 -6.04 8.72 1.04
N GLY A 144 -6.50 9.68 1.82
CA GLY A 144 -7.69 10.47 1.52
C GLY A 144 -7.39 11.79 0.80
N TYR A 145 -6.18 11.98 0.26
CA TYR A 145 -5.88 13.19 -0.50
C TYR A 145 -6.82 13.35 -1.70
N ARG A 146 -7.38 12.25 -2.15
CA ARG A 146 -8.54 12.15 -3.03
C ARG A 146 -9.38 11.03 -2.46
N THR A 147 -10.65 10.95 -2.82
CA THR A 147 -11.52 9.89 -2.30
C THR A 147 -11.23 8.57 -3.02
N PRO A 148 -10.75 7.53 -2.31
CA PRO A 148 -10.56 6.24 -2.94
C PRO A 148 -11.92 5.62 -3.31
N CYS A 149 -11.97 4.93 -4.43
CA CYS A 149 -13.22 4.33 -4.90
C CYS A 149 -13.28 2.81 -4.70
N SER A 150 -12.12 2.15 -4.59
CA SER A 150 -12.09 0.69 -4.36
C SER A 150 -10.71 0.27 -3.91
N ALA A 151 -10.61 -0.99 -3.49
CA ALA A 151 -9.34 -1.58 -3.06
C ALA A 151 -9.25 -3.03 -3.51
N ARG A 152 -8.03 -3.51 -3.73
CA ARG A 152 -7.75 -4.90 -4.11
C ARG A 152 -6.53 -5.40 -3.36
N ARG A 153 -6.52 -6.70 -3.11
CA ARG A 153 -5.39 -7.39 -2.48
C ARG A 153 -4.90 -8.49 -3.41
N TYR A 154 -3.58 -8.54 -3.63
CA TYR A 154 -2.96 -9.50 -4.53
C TYR A 154 -2.01 -10.46 -3.79
N TRP A 155 -1.89 -10.29 -2.50
CA TRP A 155 -1.00 -11.12 -1.67
C TRP A 155 -1.74 -11.97 -0.66
#